data_ac6b151e45bf9f70b73823726f361929
#
_entry.id   ac6b151e45bf9f70b73823726f361929
#
_cell.length_a   1.000
_cell.length_b   1.000
_cell.length_c   1.000
_cell.angle_alpha   90.00
_cell.angle_beta   90.00
_cell.angle_gamma   90.00
#
_symmetry.space_group_name_H-M   'P 1'
#
loop_
_entity.id
_entity.type
_entity.pdbx_description
1 polymer ?
#
loop_
_entity_poly.entity_id
_entity_poly.type
_entity_poly.pdbx_seq_one_letter_code
_entity_poly.pdbx_strand_id
1 'polypeptide(L)'
;MNLKFQIHDDWLITERTAVEAAATGISYLVIDHLRSKNSRTAPKAGFRKTDYWSDVADSVTTSVKEKSAEISIEKEGAALHYFGGTVYPKKKALAIPLSPLVQDIWPSEQPSNLELFWPKNSPHGFLKDANTSELLYLLVSKATIPADKTVLPEDSDILKAAEEAIWEAIQK
;
A
#
# COMPACT_ATOMS: atom_id res chain seq x y z
N MET A 1 7.65 32.81 0.67
CA MET A 1 8.11 33.17 2.02
C MET A 1 9.31 32.30 2.33
N ASN A 2 10.51 32.88 2.36
CA ASN A 2 11.74 32.10 2.62
C ASN A 2 12.02 32.17 4.12
N LEU A 3 11.76 31.08 4.83
CA LEU A 3 12.22 30.92 6.22
C LEU A 3 13.72 30.59 6.19
N LYS A 4 14.57 31.54 6.60
CA LYS A 4 15.97 31.31 6.89
C LYS A 4 16.09 30.95 8.37
N PHE A 5 16.45 29.71 8.65
CA PHE A 5 16.85 29.31 9.98
C PHE A 5 18.36 29.63 10.14
N GLN A 6 18.72 30.36 11.16
CA GLN A 6 20.10 30.56 11.55
C GLN A 6 20.40 29.55 12.66
N ILE A 7 21.20 28.55 12.34
CA ILE A 7 21.66 27.57 13.33
C ILE A 7 22.83 28.21 14.08
N HIS A 8 22.69 28.31 15.41
CA HIS A 8 23.81 28.74 16.26
C HIS A 8 24.80 27.58 16.43
N ASP A 9 26.10 27.88 16.42
CA ASP A 9 27.23 26.92 16.50
C ASP A 9 27.26 26.05 17.77
N ASP A 10 26.33 26.25 18.72
CA ASP A 10 26.24 25.50 19.98
C ASP A 10 25.36 24.22 19.87
N TRP A 11 24.92 23.83 18.68
CA TRP A 11 24.13 22.62 18.51
C TRP A 11 25.01 21.37 18.59
N LEU A 12 24.67 20.48 19.53
CA LEU A 12 25.40 19.25 19.85
C LEU A 12 25.36 18.20 18.74
N ILE A 13 24.59 18.41 17.68
CA ILE A 13 24.42 17.43 16.58
C ILE A 13 24.75 18.07 15.23
N THR A 14 25.33 17.26 14.35
CA THR A 14 25.56 17.64 12.95
C THR A 14 24.25 17.65 12.14
N GLU A 15 24.24 18.43 11.03
CA GLU A 15 23.11 18.38 10.08
C GLU A 15 22.74 16.94 9.66
N ARG A 16 23.76 16.12 9.42
CA ARG A 16 23.58 14.71 9.06
C ARG A 16 22.86 13.93 10.15
N THR A 17 23.25 14.06 11.41
CA THR A 17 22.62 13.39 12.54
C THR A 17 21.15 13.81 12.69
N ALA A 18 20.84 15.09 12.49
CA ALA A 18 19.46 15.58 12.50
C ALA A 18 18.64 14.98 11.36
N VAL A 19 19.20 14.89 10.15
CA VAL A 19 18.52 14.25 8.99
C VAL A 19 18.30 12.75 9.24
N GLU A 20 19.29 12.05 9.80
CA GLU A 20 19.17 10.62 10.15
C GLU A 20 18.09 10.38 11.22
N ALA A 21 18.06 11.22 12.25
CA ALA A 21 17.02 11.14 13.29
C ALA A 21 15.63 11.40 12.74
N ALA A 22 15.45 12.49 11.98
CA ALA A 22 14.17 12.80 11.33
C ALA A 22 13.70 11.68 10.40
N ALA A 23 14.58 11.16 9.55
CA ALA A 23 14.28 10.08 8.63
C ALA A 23 13.84 8.80 9.37
N THR A 24 14.50 8.51 10.48
CA THR A 24 14.15 7.38 11.35
C THR A 24 12.75 7.56 11.95
N GLY A 25 12.47 8.73 12.56
CA GLY A 25 11.17 9.03 13.16
C GLY A 25 10.02 8.96 12.14
N ILE A 26 10.22 9.57 10.96
CA ILE A 26 9.22 9.52 9.89
C ILE A 26 9.01 8.09 9.39
N SER A 27 10.08 7.31 9.22
CA SER A 27 9.96 5.92 8.77
C SER A 27 9.16 5.06 9.76
N TYR A 28 9.41 5.20 11.06
CA TYR A 28 8.62 4.51 12.10
C TYR A 28 7.16 4.91 12.07
N LEU A 29 6.85 6.21 11.93
CA LEU A 29 5.48 6.69 11.82
C LEU A 29 4.77 6.07 10.60
N VAL A 30 5.41 6.08 9.43
CA VAL A 30 4.85 5.52 8.19
C VAL A 30 4.59 4.02 8.33
N ILE A 31 5.55 3.26 8.87
CA ILE A 31 5.45 1.82 9.10
C ILE A 31 4.28 1.51 10.06
N ASP A 32 4.20 2.21 11.19
CA ASP A 32 3.15 2.01 12.18
C ASP A 32 1.78 2.37 11.62
N HIS A 33 1.67 3.48 10.89
CA HIS A 33 0.45 3.90 10.22
C HIS A 33 -0.07 2.83 9.23
N LEU A 34 0.82 2.27 8.40
CA LEU A 34 0.47 1.21 7.44
C LEU A 34 0.04 -0.08 8.15
N ARG A 35 0.73 -0.50 9.20
CA ARG A 35 0.35 -1.65 10.03
C ARG A 35 -0.99 -1.44 10.73
N SER A 36 -1.22 -0.23 11.24
CA SER A 36 -2.52 0.16 11.81
C SER A 36 -3.63 0.12 10.76
N LYS A 37 -3.35 0.59 9.54
CA LYS A 37 -4.29 0.48 8.41
C LYS A 37 -4.63 -0.97 8.10
N ASN A 38 -3.65 -1.87 8.11
CA ASN A 38 -3.88 -3.30 7.95
C ASN A 38 -4.84 -3.85 9.01
N SER A 39 -4.67 -3.44 10.26
CA SER A 39 -5.52 -3.88 11.38
C SER A 39 -6.97 -3.41 11.22
N ARG A 40 -7.19 -2.20 10.72
CA ARG A 40 -8.51 -1.58 10.52
C ARG A 40 -9.24 -2.06 9.26
N THR A 41 -8.52 -2.60 8.28
CA THR A 41 -9.11 -3.08 7.03
C THR A 41 -9.85 -4.39 7.26
N ALA A 42 -11.17 -4.36 7.11
CA ALA A 42 -12.01 -5.56 7.21
C ALA A 42 -12.01 -6.32 5.88
N PRO A 43 -11.93 -7.65 5.88
CA PRO A 43 -12.10 -8.44 4.68
C PRO A 43 -13.56 -8.40 4.22
N LYS A 44 -13.78 -8.61 2.92
CA LYS A 44 -15.13 -8.89 2.39
C LYS A 44 -15.69 -10.15 3.08
N ALA A 45 -16.99 -10.18 3.32
CA ALA A 45 -17.64 -11.30 4.01
C ALA A 45 -17.23 -12.66 3.40
N GLY A 46 -16.75 -13.57 4.23
CA GLY A 46 -16.29 -14.89 3.84
C GLY A 46 -14.84 -14.95 3.32
N PHE A 47 -14.24 -13.82 2.92
CA PHE A 47 -12.85 -13.78 2.46
C PHE A 47 -11.88 -13.70 3.63
N ARG A 48 -10.67 -14.26 3.45
CA ARG A 48 -9.60 -14.09 4.43
C ARG A 48 -9.09 -12.66 4.40
N LYS A 49 -8.69 -12.16 5.56
CA LYS A 49 -7.95 -10.91 5.65
C LYS A 49 -6.60 -11.07 4.94
N THR A 50 -6.23 -10.11 4.12
CA THR A 50 -4.90 -10.05 3.53
C THR A 50 -3.99 -9.20 4.42
N ASP A 51 -2.69 -9.50 4.41
CA ASP A 51 -1.68 -8.71 5.11
C ASP A 51 -1.02 -7.68 4.20
N TYR A 52 -1.74 -7.27 3.14
CA TYR A 52 -1.23 -6.37 2.11
C TYR A 52 -0.58 -5.10 2.70
N TRP A 53 -1.24 -4.43 3.64
CA TRP A 53 -0.69 -3.21 4.23
C TRP A 53 0.48 -3.49 5.18
N SER A 54 0.55 -4.67 5.80
CA SER A 54 1.75 -5.11 6.52
C SER A 54 2.93 -5.32 5.57
N ASP A 55 2.70 -5.97 4.42
CA ASP A 55 3.71 -6.12 3.38
C ASP A 55 4.16 -4.77 2.80
N VAL A 56 3.23 -3.80 2.66
CA VAL A 56 3.56 -2.42 2.26
C VAL A 56 4.45 -1.77 3.31
N ALA A 57 4.15 -1.93 4.60
CA ALA A 57 4.97 -1.42 5.70
C ALA A 57 6.38 -2.02 5.70
N ASP A 58 6.49 -3.32 5.43
CA ASP A 58 7.77 -4.03 5.38
C ASP A 58 8.61 -3.66 4.14
N SER A 59 8.00 -3.03 3.14
CA SER A 59 8.68 -2.51 1.94
C SER A 59 9.17 -1.07 2.07
N VAL A 60 9.00 -0.44 3.23
CA VAL A 60 9.49 0.91 3.48
C VAL A 60 11.01 0.88 3.61
N THR A 61 11.68 1.66 2.80
CA THR A 61 13.14 1.81 2.81
C THR A 61 13.53 3.27 3.04
N THR A 62 14.66 3.49 3.68
CA THR A 62 15.19 4.83 3.98
C THR A 62 16.60 4.96 3.45
N SER A 63 16.85 6.00 2.68
CA SER A 63 18.19 6.39 2.20
C SER A 63 18.54 7.78 2.70
N VAL A 64 19.65 7.91 3.40
CA VAL A 64 20.11 9.19 3.98
C VAL A 64 21.31 9.70 3.21
N LYS A 65 21.26 10.98 2.82
CA LYS A 65 22.36 11.78 2.25
C LYS A 65 22.79 12.84 3.26
N GLU A 66 23.83 13.60 2.95
CA GLU A 66 24.38 14.61 3.91
C GLU A 66 23.31 15.58 4.44
N LYS A 67 22.42 16.06 3.57
CA LYS A 67 21.43 17.12 3.88
C LYS A 67 20.00 16.74 3.59
N SER A 68 19.73 15.50 3.22
CA SER A 68 18.41 15.02 2.87
C SER A 68 18.25 13.53 3.10
N ALA A 69 17.02 13.09 3.32
CA ALA A 69 16.69 11.69 3.34
C ALA A 69 15.54 11.41 2.37
N GLU A 70 15.49 10.21 1.85
CA GLU A 70 14.43 9.70 0.99
C GLU A 70 13.85 8.45 1.66
N ILE A 71 12.53 8.46 1.85
CA ILE A 71 11.76 7.34 2.37
C ILE A 71 10.91 6.82 1.21
N SER A 72 11.13 5.58 0.82
CA SER A 72 10.49 4.96 -0.33
C SER A 72 9.63 3.78 0.11
N ILE A 73 8.51 3.59 -0.58
CA ILE A 73 7.63 2.44 -0.43
C ILE A 73 7.71 1.64 -1.73
N GLU A 74 8.29 0.45 -1.69
CA GLU A 74 8.62 -0.34 -2.89
C GLU A 74 7.53 -1.36 -3.27
N LYS A 75 6.53 -1.60 -2.40
CA LYS A 75 5.47 -2.57 -2.68
C LYS A 75 4.63 -2.17 -3.88
N GLU A 76 4.54 -3.07 -4.86
CA GLU A 76 3.68 -2.88 -6.02
C GLU A 76 2.23 -2.61 -5.62
N GLY A 77 1.62 -1.62 -6.26
CA GLY A 77 0.24 -1.22 -6.00
C GLY A 77 0.06 -0.16 -4.91
N ALA A 78 1.03 0.10 -4.02
CA ALA A 78 0.89 1.10 -2.96
C ALA A 78 0.59 2.51 -3.54
N ALA A 79 1.32 2.93 -4.56
CA ALA A 79 1.09 4.19 -5.25
C ALA A 79 -0.29 4.25 -5.92
N LEU A 80 -0.76 3.12 -6.47
CA LEU A 80 -2.08 3.04 -7.08
C LEU A 80 -3.21 3.25 -6.06
N HIS A 81 -3.05 2.74 -4.84
CA HIS A 81 -4.00 3.01 -3.75
C HIS A 81 -3.98 4.47 -3.33
N TYR A 82 -2.82 5.08 -3.21
CA TYR A 82 -2.70 6.48 -2.78
C TYR A 82 -3.20 7.47 -3.83
N PHE A 83 -2.82 7.30 -5.10
CA PHE A 83 -3.18 8.22 -6.19
C PHE A 83 -4.50 7.85 -6.86
N GLY A 84 -4.96 6.63 -6.70
CA GLY A 84 -6.03 6.06 -7.51
C GLY A 84 -5.56 5.72 -8.92
N GLY A 85 -6.41 5.04 -9.67
CA GLY A 85 -6.10 4.75 -11.06
C GLY A 85 -6.93 3.62 -11.64
N THR A 86 -6.64 3.26 -12.89
CA THR A 86 -7.31 2.17 -13.58
C THR A 86 -6.31 1.09 -13.96
N VAL A 87 -6.60 -0.13 -13.55
CA VAL A 87 -5.82 -1.32 -13.91
C VAL A 87 -6.44 -1.96 -15.14
N TYR A 88 -5.60 -2.26 -16.12
CA TYR A 88 -5.97 -3.00 -17.32
C TYR A 88 -5.35 -4.40 -17.30
N PRO A 89 -6.00 -5.39 -17.89
CA PRO A 89 -5.46 -6.74 -17.95
C PRO A 89 -4.23 -6.80 -18.87
N LYS A 90 -3.21 -7.56 -18.46
CA LYS A 90 -2.07 -7.90 -19.33
C LYS A 90 -2.44 -8.91 -20.43
N LYS A 91 -3.58 -9.63 -20.26
CA LYS A 91 -4.14 -10.59 -21.22
C LYS A 91 -5.55 -10.15 -21.62
N LYS A 92 -6.51 -11.08 -21.67
CA LYS A 92 -7.89 -10.82 -22.18
C LYS A 92 -8.76 -10.09 -21.16
N ALA A 93 -8.66 -10.43 -19.88
CA ALA A 93 -9.50 -9.87 -18.82
C ALA A 93 -8.77 -9.94 -17.47
N LEU A 94 -9.18 -9.08 -16.52
CA LEU A 94 -8.85 -9.22 -15.11
C LEU A 94 -9.83 -10.23 -14.50
N ALA A 95 -9.32 -11.21 -13.77
CA ALA A 95 -10.12 -12.19 -13.04
C ALA A 95 -10.19 -11.77 -11.57
N ILE A 96 -11.36 -11.36 -11.11
CA ILE A 96 -11.59 -10.92 -9.73
C ILE A 96 -12.25 -12.07 -8.98
N PRO A 97 -11.66 -12.58 -7.88
CA PRO A 97 -12.26 -13.64 -7.08
C PRO A 97 -13.64 -13.28 -6.55
N LEU A 98 -14.63 -14.14 -6.75
CA LEU A 98 -15.98 -14.03 -6.21
C LEU A 98 -16.20 -14.98 -5.03
N SER A 99 -15.52 -16.13 -5.04
CA SER A 99 -15.59 -17.12 -3.99
C SER A 99 -14.32 -17.06 -3.11
N PRO A 100 -14.43 -17.17 -1.78
CA PRO A 100 -13.29 -17.29 -0.88
C PRO A 100 -12.38 -18.47 -1.19
N LEU A 101 -12.89 -19.50 -1.82
CA LEU A 101 -12.15 -20.70 -2.20
C LEU A 101 -11.02 -20.41 -3.21
N VAL A 102 -11.13 -19.32 -3.96
CA VAL A 102 -10.20 -18.94 -5.04
C VAL A 102 -9.49 -17.61 -4.78
N GLN A 103 -9.50 -17.11 -3.54
CA GLN A 103 -9.00 -15.79 -3.17
C GLN A 103 -7.54 -15.55 -3.60
N ASP A 104 -6.69 -16.57 -3.45
CA ASP A 104 -5.25 -16.46 -3.72
C ASP A 104 -4.81 -17.39 -4.85
N ILE A 105 -5.74 -17.85 -5.68
CA ILE A 105 -5.49 -18.80 -6.74
C ILE A 105 -5.76 -18.13 -8.08
N TRP A 106 -4.81 -18.18 -9.00
CA TRP A 106 -5.04 -17.71 -10.36
C TRP A 106 -5.92 -18.69 -11.12
N PRO A 107 -6.77 -18.22 -12.06
CA PRO A 107 -7.59 -19.13 -12.89
C PRO A 107 -6.80 -20.24 -13.60
N SER A 108 -5.54 -19.97 -13.95
CA SER A 108 -4.63 -20.94 -14.57
C SER A 108 -4.11 -22.03 -13.62
N GLU A 109 -4.21 -21.80 -12.31
CA GLU A 109 -3.71 -22.69 -11.25
C GLU A 109 -4.84 -23.48 -10.58
N GLN A 110 -6.09 -23.20 -10.99
CA GLN A 110 -7.26 -23.90 -10.48
C GLN A 110 -7.25 -25.39 -10.88
N PRO A 111 -7.35 -26.30 -9.92
CA PRO A 111 -7.44 -27.74 -10.21
C PRO A 111 -8.81 -28.12 -10.79
N SER A 112 -9.83 -27.31 -10.59
CA SER A 112 -11.18 -27.55 -11.11
C SER A 112 -11.29 -27.13 -12.59
N ASN A 113 -12.15 -27.83 -13.32
CA ASN A 113 -12.40 -27.50 -14.71
C ASN A 113 -13.22 -26.21 -14.78
N LEU A 114 -12.61 -25.11 -15.26
CA LEU A 114 -13.27 -23.83 -15.37
C LEU A 114 -14.00 -23.68 -16.70
N GLU A 115 -15.25 -23.27 -16.64
CA GLU A 115 -16.03 -22.89 -17.80
C GLU A 115 -16.24 -21.38 -17.88
N LEU A 116 -16.10 -20.83 -19.09
CA LEU A 116 -16.44 -19.43 -19.36
C LEU A 116 -17.97 -19.31 -19.49
N PHE A 117 -18.55 -18.48 -18.65
CA PHE A 117 -19.96 -18.12 -18.70
C PHE A 117 -20.12 -16.63 -19.01
N TRP A 118 -20.82 -16.31 -20.11
CA TRP A 118 -21.09 -14.92 -20.49
C TRP A 118 -22.60 -14.70 -20.52
N PRO A 119 -23.18 -14.00 -19.53
CA PRO A 119 -24.61 -13.71 -19.53
C PRO A 119 -25.00 -12.84 -20.73
N LYS A 120 -26.16 -13.13 -21.30
CA LYS A 120 -26.72 -12.35 -22.39
C LYS A 120 -26.95 -10.91 -21.93
N ASN A 121 -26.38 -9.93 -22.62
CA ASN A 121 -26.41 -8.48 -22.27
C ASN A 121 -25.57 -8.08 -21.06
N SER A 122 -24.63 -8.88 -20.58
CA SER A 122 -23.67 -8.47 -19.55
C SER A 122 -22.39 -7.91 -20.17
N PRO A 123 -21.85 -6.78 -19.66
CA PRO A 123 -20.52 -6.29 -20.05
C PRO A 123 -19.39 -7.15 -19.47
N HIS A 124 -19.73 -8.09 -18.57
CA HIS A 124 -18.77 -8.91 -17.81
C HIS A 124 -19.01 -10.39 -18.04
N GLY A 125 -17.91 -11.15 -18.12
CA GLY A 125 -17.92 -12.60 -18.12
C GLY A 125 -17.63 -13.16 -16.72
N PHE A 126 -17.82 -14.46 -16.59
CA PHE A 126 -17.51 -15.20 -15.36
C PHE A 126 -16.75 -16.47 -15.69
N LEU A 127 -15.91 -16.91 -14.76
CA LEU A 127 -15.45 -18.30 -14.75
C LEU A 127 -16.20 -19.01 -13.63
N LYS A 128 -16.86 -20.10 -13.99
CA LYS A 128 -17.58 -20.98 -13.07
C LYS A 128 -16.89 -22.35 -13.01
N ASP A 129 -17.10 -23.06 -11.91
CA ASP A 129 -16.74 -24.46 -11.81
C ASP A 129 -17.70 -25.29 -12.65
N ALA A 130 -17.17 -26.14 -13.53
CA ALA A 130 -17.95 -26.96 -14.45
C ALA A 130 -18.83 -28.01 -13.74
N ASN A 131 -18.42 -28.47 -12.55
CA ASN A 131 -19.09 -29.50 -11.80
C ASN A 131 -20.19 -28.95 -10.89
N THR A 132 -19.91 -27.84 -10.20
CA THR A 132 -20.83 -27.25 -9.21
C THR A 132 -21.63 -26.08 -9.75
N SER A 133 -21.24 -25.53 -10.92
CA SER A 133 -21.79 -24.30 -11.50
C SER A 133 -21.59 -23.05 -10.63
N GLU A 134 -20.77 -23.11 -9.59
CA GLU A 134 -20.43 -21.97 -8.74
C GLU A 134 -19.62 -20.94 -9.53
N LEU A 135 -19.97 -19.65 -9.38
CA LEU A 135 -19.23 -18.55 -9.99
C LEU A 135 -17.99 -18.26 -9.15
N LEU A 136 -16.82 -18.54 -9.70
CA LEU A 136 -15.55 -18.41 -9.00
C LEU A 136 -14.84 -17.05 -9.27
N TYR A 137 -14.91 -16.57 -10.50
CA TYR A 137 -14.26 -15.30 -10.88
C TYR A 137 -15.19 -14.43 -11.74
N LEU A 138 -15.12 -13.12 -11.49
CA LEU A 138 -15.65 -12.10 -12.38
C LEU A 138 -14.56 -11.66 -13.36
N LEU A 139 -14.90 -11.63 -14.65
CA LEU A 139 -14.01 -11.16 -15.71
C LEU A 139 -14.37 -9.74 -16.12
N VAL A 140 -13.43 -8.81 -15.96
CA VAL A 140 -13.62 -7.41 -16.32
C VAL A 140 -12.52 -6.91 -17.24
N SER A 141 -12.84 -5.95 -18.11
CA SER A 141 -11.89 -5.34 -19.04
C SER A 141 -11.00 -4.30 -18.35
N LYS A 142 -11.39 -3.80 -17.20
CA LYS A 142 -10.65 -2.86 -16.36
C LYS A 142 -11.19 -2.86 -14.94
N ALA A 143 -10.35 -2.46 -13.98
CA ALA A 143 -10.74 -2.18 -12.60
C ALA A 143 -10.25 -0.79 -12.20
N THR A 144 -11.14 0.04 -11.67
CA THR A 144 -10.79 1.39 -11.16
C THR A 144 -10.67 1.34 -9.65
N ILE A 145 -9.53 1.82 -9.15
CA ILE A 145 -9.24 1.94 -7.72
C ILE A 145 -9.34 3.43 -7.37
N PRO A 146 -10.22 3.83 -6.45
CA PRO A 146 -10.31 5.22 -6.01
C PRO A 146 -9.04 5.63 -5.25
N ALA A 147 -8.67 6.92 -5.34
CA ALA A 147 -7.58 7.47 -4.55
C ALA A 147 -7.93 7.43 -3.05
N ASP A 148 -6.98 7.01 -2.25
CA ASP A 148 -7.09 6.98 -0.78
C ASP A 148 -5.88 7.69 -0.15
N LYS A 149 -6.04 8.95 0.21
CA LYS A 149 -4.99 9.77 0.83
C LYS A 149 -4.65 9.31 2.24
N THR A 150 -5.53 8.53 2.88
CA THR A 150 -5.27 7.95 4.22
C THR A 150 -4.29 6.77 4.21
N VAL A 151 -3.72 6.45 3.05
CA VAL A 151 -2.61 5.47 2.94
C VAL A 151 -1.35 5.98 3.63
N LEU A 152 -1.11 7.29 3.60
CA LEU A 152 0.01 7.92 4.31
C LEU A 152 -0.51 8.72 5.50
N PRO A 153 0.34 8.95 6.53
CA PRO A 153 0.06 9.89 7.61
C PRO A 153 -0.16 11.30 7.07
N GLU A 154 -0.83 12.16 7.83
CA GLU A 154 -0.94 13.57 7.50
C GLU A 154 0.40 14.29 7.62
N ASP A 155 0.61 15.34 6.81
CA ASP A 155 1.86 16.11 6.80
C ASP A 155 2.21 16.68 8.19
N SER A 156 1.20 17.05 8.99
CA SER A 156 1.37 17.50 10.38
C SER A 156 1.97 16.45 11.29
N ASP A 157 1.56 15.18 11.13
CA ASP A 157 2.07 14.07 11.92
C ASP A 157 3.50 13.72 11.51
N ILE A 158 3.79 13.81 10.20
CA ILE A 158 5.14 13.61 9.65
C ILE A 158 6.12 14.66 10.21
N LEU A 159 5.72 15.92 10.21
CA LEU A 159 6.53 17.00 10.78
C LEU A 159 6.79 16.81 12.28
N LYS A 160 5.75 16.48 13.03
CA LYS A 160 5.85 16.20 14.46
C LYS A 160 6.78 15.03 14.77
N ALA A 161 6.69 13.93 14.04
CA ALA A 161 7.56 12.77 14.21
C ALA A 161 9.05 13.11 13.91
N ALA A 162 9.29 13.96 12.89
CA ALA A 162 10.63 14.45 12.60
C ALA A 162 11.20 15.31 13.72
N GLU A 163 10.41 16.27 14.23
CA GLU A 163 10.81 17.14 15.33
C GLU A 163 11.11 16.36 16.60
N GLU A 164 10.22 15.45 17.01
CA GLU A 164 10.40 14.61 18.19
C GLU A 164 11.69 13.78 18.11
N ALA A 165 11.95 13.15 16.95
CA ALA A 165 13.15 12.35 16.74
C ALA A 165 14.44 13.18 16.77
N ILE A 166 14.42 14.40 16.22
CA ILE A 166 15.56 15.33 16.31
C ILE A 166 15.80 15.73 17.77
N TRP A 167 14.76 16.09 18.51
CA TRP A 167 14.88 16.45 19.93
C TRP A 167 15.45 15.31 20.78
N GLU A 168 15.02 14.08 20.54
CA GLU A 168 15.60 12.90 21.22
C GLU A 168 17.08 12.69 20.90
N ALA A 169 17.49 13.00 19.66
CA ALA A 169 18.89 12.88 19.25
C ALA A 169 19.79 13.95 19.88
N ILE A 170 19.25 15.15 20.16
CA ILE A 170 19.99 16.25 20.81
C ILE A 170 20.23 15.98 22.31
N GLN A 171 19.32 15.21 22.95
CA GLN A 171 19.39 14.96 24.40
C GLN A 171 20.31 13.78 24.77
N LYS A 172 20.84 13.05 23.81
CA LYS A 172 21.79 11.94 24.00
C LYS A 172 23.23 12.38 23.90
#